data_bcbd8c4276195901879f74f11948036d
#
_entry.id   bcbd8c4276195901879f74f11948036d
#
_cell.length_a   1.000
_cell.length_b   1.000
_cell.length_c   1.000
_cell.angle_alpha   90.00
_cell.angle_beta   90.00
_cell.angle_gamma   90.00
#
_symmetry.space_group_name_H-M   'P 1'
#
loop_
_entity.id
_entity.type
_entity.pdbx_description
1 polymer ?
#
loop_
_entity_poly.entity_id
_entity_poly.type
_entity_poly.pdbx_seq_one_letter_code
_entity_poly.pdbx_strand_id
1 'polypeptide(L)'
;MSDPSFALQVALHERLSSGLSCPVHDGVPDNSPFPYVTIDSSIADEADFLASRKDQRFLYLSVWSQHRGQKEVHEIMSAIDSLLHNQPLPMATGHVVSMQVRRKQTKREPDCVTYQGAVTLSIITQH
;
A
#
# COMPACT_ATOMS: atom_id res chain seq x y z
N MET A 1 17.14 18.35 -5.66
CA MET A 1 15.95 17.90 -4.96
C MET A 1 15.85 16.40 -5.02
N SER A 2 15.51 15.79 -3.91
CA SER A 2 15.43 14.33 -3.83
C SER A 2 14.07 13.84 -4.30
N ASP A 3 14.09 12.72 -5.01
CA ASP A 3 12.87 11.99 -5.35
C ASP A 3 12.24 11.46 -4.06
N PRO A 4 10.95 11.69 -3.80
CA PRO A 4 10.31 11.24 -2.57
C PRO A 4 9.91 9.76 -2.55
N SER A 5 10.34 8.96 -3.52
CA SER A 5 9.92 7.55 -3.61
C SER A 5 10.24 6.75 -2.36
N PHE A 6 11.47 6.85 -1.87
CA PHE A 6 11.86 6.11 -0.66
C PHE A 6 11.18 6.66 0.59
N ALA A 7 11.07 7.99 0.70
CA ALA A 7 10.37 8.61 1.83
C ALA A 7 8.90 8.21 1.86
N LEU A 8 8.26 8.09 0.71
CA LEU A 8 6.88 7.63 0.59
C LEU A 8 6.75 6.18 1.07
N GLN A 9 7.66 5.31 0.65
CA GLN A 9 7.64 3.91 1.07
C GLN A 9 7.80 3.77 2.58
N VAL A 10 8.74 4.51 3.16
CA VAL A 10 8.96 4.51 4.62
C VAL A 10 7.71 5.00 5.35
N ALA A 11 7.11 6.09 4.90
CA ALA A 11 5.92 6.66 5.53
C ALA A 11 4.72 5.69 5.44
N LEU A 12 4.53 5.04 4.30
CA LEU A 12 3.47 4.05 4.14
C LEU A 12 3.69 2.83 5.03
N HIS A 13 4.91 2.33 5.08
CA HIS A 13 5.25 1.19 5.93
C HIS A 13 4.98 1.51 7.39
N GLU A 14 5.38 2.68 7.86
CA GLU A 14 5.13 3.10 9.24
C GLU A 14 3.64 3.24 9.54
N ARG A 15 2.88 3.87 8.64
CA ARG A 15 1.44 4.05 8.81
C ARG A 15 0.73 2.70 8.89
N LEU A 16 1.06 1.79 7.98
CA LEU A 16 0.42 0.47 7.95
C LEU A 16 0.85 -0.39 9.13
N SER A 17 2.14 -0.37 9.48
CA SER A 17 2.63 -1.17 10.61
C SER A 17 2.03 -0.75 11.93
N SER A 18 1.79 0.54 12.14
CA SER A 18 1.20 1.03 13.38
C SER A 18 -0.31 0.86 13.43
N GLY A 19 -0.98 0.79 12.27
CA GLY A 19 -2.44 0.72 12.20
C GLY A 19 -3.01 -0.67 11.96
N LEU A 20 -2.23 -1.60 11.44
CA LEU A 20 -2.66 -2.96 11.17
C LEU A 20 -2.23 -3.90 12.29
N SER A 21 -3.03 -4.95 12.53
CA SER A 21 -2.70 -5.98 13.52
C SER A 21 -1.75 -7.05 12.98
N CYS A 22 -1.45 -7.03 11.69
CA CYS A 22 -0.58 -8.01 11.05
C CYS A 22 0.71 -7.35 10.56
N PRO A 23 1.78 -8.14 10.32
CA PRO A 23 3.02 -7.58 9.81
C PRO A 23 2.89 -7.02 8.40
N VAL A 24 3.69 -6.00 8.10
CA VAL A 24 3.80 -5.39 6.78
C VAL A 24 5.24 -5.58 6.30
N HIS A 25 5.43 -6.21 5.16
CA HIS A 25 6.75 -6.53 4.62
C HIS A 25 6.99 -5.84 3.29
N ASP A 26 8.18 -5.32 3.11
CA ASP A 26 8.69 -4.91 1.82
C ASP A 26 9.24 -6.14 1.09
N GLY A 27 10.04 -6.94 1.80
CA GLY A 27 10.46 -8.26 1.34
C GLY A 27 10.04 -9.31 2.36
N VAL A 28 9.35 -10.36 1.92
CA VAL A 28 8.80 -11.36 2.84
C VAL A 28 9.90 -12.34 3.27
N PRO A 29 10.19 -12.44 4.58
CA PRO A 29 11.12 -13.47 5.06
C PRO A 29 10.54 -14.87 4.85
N ASP A 30 11.43 -15.86 4.68
CA ASP A 30 11.02 -17.25 4.56
C ASP A 30 10.22 -17.67 5.80
N ASN A 31 9.19 -18.47 5.59
CA ASN A 31 8.33 -19.00 6.65
C ASN A 31 7.63 -17.92 7.49
N SER A 32 7.32 -16.77 6.87
CA SER A 32 6.56 -15.74 7.56
C SER A 32 5.15 -16.23 7.86
N PRO A 33 4.66 -16.03 9.11
CA PRO A 33 3.30 -16.45 9.45
C PRO A 33 2.25 -15.59 8.78
N PHE A 34 1.14 -16.20 8.38
CA PHE A 34 -0.03 -15.50 7.91
C PHE A 34 -0.85 -14.95 9.08
N PRO A 35 -1.62 -13.87 8.92
CA PRO A 35 -1.68 -13.04 7.72
C PRO A 35 -0.55 -12.02 7.68
N TYR A 36 -0.26 -11.49 6.48
CA TYR A 36 0.66 -10.37 6.34
C TYR A 36 0.31 -9.55 5.10
N VAL A 37 0.87 -8.35 5.03
CA VAL A 37 0.70 -7.42 3.91
C VAL A 37 2.06 -7.20 3.27
N THR A 38 2.11 -7.18 1.95
CA THR A 38 3.34 -6.89 1.20
C THR A 38 3.16 -5.63 0.37
N ILE A 39 4.24 -4.84 0.26
CA ILE A 39 4.33 -3.72 -0.67
C ILE A 39 5.03 -4.26 -1.90
N ASP A 40 4.27 -4.46 -2.99
CA ASP A 40 4.78 -5.24 -4.12
C ASP A 40 5.57 -4.40 -5.11
N SER A 41 4.97 -3.34 -5.65
CA SER A 41 5.60 -2.53 -6.69
C SER A 41 5.01 -1.14 -6.74
N SER A 42 5.71 -0.26 -7.42
CA SER A 42 5.24 1.11 -7.62
C SER A 42 5.61 1.58 -9.02
N ILE A 43 4.78 2.46 -9.56
CA ILE A 43 5.01 3.13 -10.83
C ILE A 43 4.85 4.63 -10.58
N ALA A 44 5.78 5.44 -11.07
CA ALA A 44 5.71 6.90 -10.93
C ALA A 44 5.73 7.52 -12.32
N ASP A 45 4.71 8.29 -12.64
CA ASP A 45 4.60 9.04 -13.89
C ASP A 45 4.59 10.53 -13.60
N GLU A 46 5.15 11.32 -14.51
CA GLU A 46 5.12 12.76 -14.38
C GLU A 46 3.70 13.28 -14.47
N ALA A 47 3.35 14.19 -13.56
CA ALA A 47 2.08 14.91 -13.56
C ALA A 47 2.35 16.36 -13.19
N ASP A 48 3.27 16.99 -13.93
CA ASP A 48 3.66 18.37 -13.66
C ASP A 48 2.54 19.33 -14.02
N PHE A 49 2.21 20.20 -13.08
CA PHE A 49 1.21 21.24 -13.28
C PHE A 49 1.88 22.60 -13.08
N LEU A 50 1.90 23.41 -14.12
CA LEU A 50 2.36 24.79 -14.12
C LEU A 50 3.73 24.96 -13.45
N ALA A 51 3.78 25.33 -12.18
CA ALA A 51 5.00 25.72 -11.50
C ALA A 51 5.56 24.69 -10.54
N SER A 52 4.91 23.54 -10.36
CA SER A 52 5.34 22.56 -9.37
C SER A 52 5.66 21.22 -10.00
N ARG A 53 6.69 20.55 -9.51
CA ARG A 53 6.99 19.20 -9.91
C ARG A 53 6.12 18.23 -9.12
N LYS A 54 5.29 17.48 -9.84
CA LYS A 54 4.42 16.46 -9.26
C LYS A 54 4.57 15.15 -10.00
N ASP A 55 4.44 14.06 -9.28
CA ASP A 55 4.40 12.73 -9.85
C ASP A 55 3.10 12.06 -9.44
N GLN A 56 2.47 11.36 -10.37
CA GLN A 56 1.39 10.44 -10.06
C GLN A 56 1.97 9.05 -9.87
N ARG A 57 1.66 8.44 -8.74
CA ARG A 57 2.21 7.14 -8.39
C ARG A 57 1.09 6.14 -8.17
N PHE A 58 1.33 4.93 -8.64
CA PHE A 58 0.46 3.80 -8.36
C PHE A 58 1.26 2.81 -7.55
N LEU A 59 0.76 2.47 -6.36
CA LEU A 59 1.39 1.49 -5.50
C LEU A 59 0.48 0.29 -5.37
N TYR A 60 1.08 -0.88 -5.40
CA TYR A 60 0.37 -2.15 -5.36
C TYR A 60 0.73 -2.87 -4.08
N LEU A 61 -0.30 -3.15 -3.27
CA LEU A 61 -0.17 -3.84 -2.01
C LEU A 61 -0.89 -5.18 -2.12
N SER A 62 -0.38 -6.20 -1.45
CA SER A 62 -1.07 -7.48 -1.36
C SER A 62 -1.29 -7.86 0.09
N VAL A 63 -2.47 -8.42 0.36
CA VAL A 63 -2.82 -9.00 1.65
C VAL A 63 -2.87 -10.51 1.48
N TRP A 64 -2.15 -11.24 2.32
CA TRP A 64 -2.06 -12.69 2.23
C TRP A 64 -2.64 -13.31 3.49
N SER A 65 -3.55 -14.26 3.32
CA SER A 65 -4.25 -14.93 4.42
C SER A 65 -4.44 -16.40 4.13
N GLN A 66 -4.32 -17.23 5.16
CA GLN A 66 -4.70 -18.65 5.10
C GLN A 66 -5.89 -18.95 5.99
N HIS A 67 -6.57 -17.92 6.49
CA HIS A 67 -7.81 -18.10 7.22
C HIS A 67 -8.89 -18.62 6.28
N ARG A 68 -9.75 -19.51 6.80
CA ARG A 68 -10.84 -20.07 6.00
C ARG A 68 -11.77 -18.97 5.51
N GLY A 69 -11.95 -18.90 4.18
CA GLY A 69 -12.80 -17.90 3.54
C GLY A 69 -12.08 -16.56 3.38
N GLN A 70 -12.80 -15.57 2.87
CA GLN A 70 -12.24 -14.28 2.50
C GLN A 70 -12.44 -13.19 3.56
N LYS A 71 -12.98 -13.54 4.72
CA LYS A 71 -13.31 -12.55 5.74
C LYS A 71 -12.08 -11.78 6.23
N GLU A 72 -11.01 -12.51 6.54
CA GLU A 72 -9.78 -11.88 7.05
C GLU A 72 -9.16 -10.95 6.02
N VAL A 73 -9.11 -11.36 4.74
CA VAL A 73 -8.60 -10.53 3.66
C VAL A 73 -9.41 -9.24 3.55
N HIS A 74 -10.74 -9.33 3.59
CA HIS A 74 -11.61 -8.15 3.50
C HIS A 74 -11.45 -7.23 4.71
N GLU A 75 -11.29 -7.79 5.90
CA GLU A 75 -11.07 -6.98 7.09
C GLU A 75 -9.76 -6.19 7.01
N ILE A 76 -8.69 -6.83 6.55
CA ILE A 76 -7.39 -6.16 6.41
C ILE A 76 -7.45 -5.11 5.30
N MET A 77 -8.06 -5.40 4.16
CA MET A 77 -8.21 -4.41 3.09
C MET A 77 -9.04 -3.21 3.54
N SER A 78 -10.09 -3.44 4.34
CA SER A 78 -10.89 -2.36 4.90
C SER A 78 -10.08 -1.49 5.85
N ALA A 79 -9.22 -2.10 6.66
CA ALA A 79 -8.32 -1.36 7.55
C ALA A 79 -7.31 -0.53 6.76
N ILE A 80 -6.75 -1.08 5.68
CA ILE A 80 -5.85 -0.34 4.79
C ILE A 80 -6.57 0.88 4.20
N ASP A 81 -7.79 0.69 3.72
CA ASP A 81 -8.60 1.78 3.18
C ASP A 81 -8.77 2.90 4.22
N SER A 82 -9.15 2.54 5.44
CA SER A 82 -9.36 3.52 6.51
C SER A 82 -8.08 4.27 6.87
N LEU A 83 -6.92 3.62 6.78
CA LEU A 83 -5.65 4.24 7.13
C LEU A 83 -5.12 5.17 6.04
N LEU A 84 -5.45 4.91 4.79
CA LEU A 84 -4.79 5.55 3.66
C LEU A 84 -5.70 6.44 2.82
N HIS A 85 -6.97 6.06 2.63
CA HIS A 85 -7.85 6.78 1.70
C HIS A 85 -8.14 8.19 2.18
N ASN A 86 -7.72 9.18 1.39
CA ASN A 86 -7.88 10.61 1.69
C ASN A 86 -7.29 11.04 3.04
N GLN A 87 -6.27 10.30 3.51
CA GLN A 87 -5.60 10.62 4.77
C GLN A 87 -4.29 11.34 4.50
N PRO A 88 -3.91 12.32 5.33
CA PRO A 88 -2.61 12.96 5.20
C PRO A 88 -1.50 11.96 5.55
N LEU A 89 -0.39 12.05 4.81
CA LEU A 89 0.76 11.18 5.04
C LEU A 89 2.02 12.04 5.09
N PRO A 90 2.51 12.38 6.28
CA PRO A 90 3.75 13.15 6.40
C PRO A 90 4.95 12.36 5.89
N MET A 91 5.85 13.04 5.17
CA MET A 91 7.06 12.44 4.63
C MET A 91 8.27 13.31 4.95
N ALA A 92 9.44 12.66 5.01
CA ALA A 92 10.71 13.36 5.24
C ALA A 92 11.12 14.22 4.04
N THR A 93 10.76 13.80 2.81
CA THR A 93 11.12 14.50 1.58
C THR A 93 9.86 14.64 0.71
N GLY A 94 9.59 15.86 0.22
CA GLY A 94 8.39 16.13 -0.55
C GLY A 94 7.14 16.02 0.30
N HIS A 95 5.98 15.99 -0.34
CA HIS A 95 4.72 15.79 0.37
C HIS A 95 3.66 15.15 -0.52
N VAL A 96 2.69 14.51 0.12
CA VAL A 96 1.56 13.89 -0.55
C VAL A 96 0.47 14.94 -0.76
N VAL A 97 0.10 15.16 -2.01
CA VAL A 97 -1.00 16.05 -2.38
C VAL A 97 -2.33 15.33 -2.24
N SER A 98 -2.40 14.08 -2.73
CA SER A 98 -3.59 13.25 -2.58
C SER A 98 -3.21 11.79 -2.52
N MET A 99 -4.01 11.00 -1.83
CA MET A 99 -3.84 9.56 -1.72
C MET A 99 -5.20 8.90 -1.70
N GLN A 100 -5.45 8.01 -2.66
CA GLN A 100 -6.75 7.35 -2.81
C GLN A 100 -6.57 5.87 -3.06
N VAL A 101 -7.41 5.07 -2.41
CA VAL A 101 -7.53 3.65 -2.73
C VAL A 101 -8.42 3.54 -3.96
N ARG A 102 -7.86 3.05 -5.06
CA ARG A 102 -8.56 3.01 -6.35
C ARG A 102 -9.20 1.67 -6.63
N ARG A 103 -8.61 0.59 -6.13
CA ARG A 103 -9.07 -0.74 -6.47
C ARG A 103 -8.78 -1.71 -5.34
N LYS A 104 -9.73 -2.58 -5.06
CA LYS A 104 -9.59 -3.71 -4.14
C LYS A 104 -10.08 -4.96 -4.84
N GLN A 105 -9.30 -6.03 -4.76
CA GLN A 105 -9.57 -7.26 -5.46
C GLN A 105 -9.21 -8.43 -4.55
N THR A 106 -9.95 -9.52 -4.62
CA THR A 106 -9.61 -10.75 -3.90
C THR A 106 -9.54 -11.91 -4.84
N LYS A 107 -8.68 -12.87 -4.55
CA LYS A 107 -8.65 -14.14 -5.26
C LYS A 107 -8.16 -15.26 -4.36
N ARG A 108 -8.56 -16.48 -4.67
CA ARG A 108 -8.03 -17.68 -4.03
C ARG A 108 -6.85 -18.19 -4.85
N GLU A 109 -5.74 -18.50 -4.17
CA GLU A 109 -4.55 -19.01 -4.82
C GLU A 109 -4.74 -20.47 -5.26
N PRO A 110 -3.91 -20.97 -6.20
CA PRO A 110 -4.03 -22.34 -6.69
C PRO A 110 -3.89 -23.43 -5.63
N ASP A 111 -3.27 -23.13 -4.48
CA ASP A 111 -3.18 -24.09 -3.37
C ASP A 111 -4.52 -24.32 -2.67
N CYS A 112 -5.54 -23.53 -2.99
CA CYS A 112 -6.88 -23.58 -2.42
C CYS A 112 -6.93 -23.30 -0.90
N VAL A 113 -5.84 -22.83 -0.32
CA VAL A 113 -5.72 -22.50 1.11
C VAL A 113 -5.46 -21.02 1.31
N THR A 114 -4.63 -20.41 0.44
CA THR A 114 -4.21 -19.02 0.56
C THR A 114 -5.15 -18.13 -0.24
N TYR A 115 -5.53 -17.01 0.38
CA TYR A 115 -6.31 -15.95 -0.27
C TYR A 115 -5.44 -14.71 -0.40
N GLN A 116 -5.55 -14.04 -1.53
CA GLN A 116 -4.84 -12.79 -1.79
C GLN A 116 -5.83 -11.64 -1.97
N GLY A 117 -5.60 -10.55 -1.24
CA GLY A 117 -6.25 -9.28 -1.51
C GLY A 117 -5.26 -8.36 -2.19
N ALA A 118 -5.66 -7.71 -3.26
CA ALA A 118 -4.83 -6.74 -3.96
C ALA A 118 -5.44 -5.35 -3.81
N VAL A 119 -4.62 -4.39 -3.36
CA VAL A 119 -5.03 -3.00 -3.18
C VAL A 119 -4.16 -2.13 -4.07
N THR A 120 -4.80 -1.28 -4.86
CA THR A 120 -4.12 -0.30 -5.71
C THR A 120 -4.34 1.08 -5.15
N LEU A 121 -3.24 1.77 -4.86
CA LEU A 121 -3.25 3.15 -4.40
C LEU A 121 -2.86 4.09 -5.53
N SER A 122 -3.55 5.22 -5.62
CA SER A 122 -3.17 6.33 -6.49
C SER A 122 -2.73 7.49 -5.60
N ILE A 123 -1.50 7.93 -5.75
CA ILE A 123 -0.91 8.96 -4.92
C ILE A 123 -0.29 10.03 -5.81
N ILE A 124 -0.58 11.30 -5.50
CA ILE A 124 0.11 12.42 -6.14
C ILE A 124 1.06 13.01 -5.11
N THR A 125 2.34 13.04 -5.46
CA THR A 125 3.38 13.63 -4.63
C THR A 125 3.95 14.86 -5.29
N GLN A 126 4.38 15.81 -4.48
CA GLN A 126 5.05 17.05 -4.93
C GLN A 126 6.43 17.14 -4.28
N HIS A 127 7.40 17.56 -5.08
CA HIS A 127 8.78 17.74 -4.60
C HIS A 127 9.53 18.84 -5.34
#